data_386d63599f83a83abf79219080f61bc1
#
_entry.id   386d63599f83a83abf79219080f61bc1
#
_cell.length_a   1.000
_cell.length_b   1.000
_cell.length_c   1.000
_cell.angle_alpha   90.00
_cell.angle_beta   90.00
_cell.angle_gamma   90.00
#
_symmetry.space_group_name_H-M   'P 1'
#
loop_
_entity.id
_entity.type
_entity.pdbx_description
1 polymer ?
#
loop_
_entity_poly.entity_id
_entity_poly.type
_entity_poly.pdbx_seq_one_letter_code
_entity_poly.pdbx_strand_id
1 'polypeptide(L)'
;AKVINATFTRGGNLVIPAFSVGRTQEMLYFIRRIKTENLLPEHPNFEVYIDSPLAVEATNVFHENISDCFDEEAMELISAGINPIKFPGLRVAVSSDESKMINFDKKPKVIISASGMCEAGRIRHHLKHNLWRSDSTVLFVGYQVPGTLGYALLNGAKKVKLFGEEIEVRASIVNLPGISGHADKNQLTEWLGAIKNKPEHVFIVHGEESTAESFANHVHETFGYDAVAPYSGDAYDLITNQKVADGSRKLVEKKAAYGMASREKTIFDRLVA
;
A
#
# COMPACT_ATOMS: atom_id res chain seq x y z
N ALA A 1 11.90 -5.51 -12.10
CA ALA A 1 12.37 -5.63 -13.49
C ALA A 1 11.62 -6.73 -14.24
N LYS A 2 11.64 -7.99 -13.80
CA LYS A 2 10.99 -9.13 -14.51
C LYS A 2 9.50 -8.89 -14.82
N VAL A 3 8.74 -8.33 -13.86
CA VAL A 3 7.30 -8.05 -14.04
C VAL A 3 7.08 -6.95 -15.08
N ILE A 4 7.88 -5.88 -15.04
CA ILE A 4 7.81 -4.80 -16.03
C ILE A 4 8.12 -5.36 -17.42
N ASN A 5 9.23 -6.11 -17.57
CA ASN A 5 9.62 -6.70 -18.85
C ASN A 5 8.52 -7.59 -19.43
N ALA A 6 8.02 -8.54 -18.64
CA ALA A 6 6.97 -9.44 -19.09
C ALA A 6 5.68 -8.71 -19.50
N THR A 7 5.33 -7.62 -18.82
CA THR A 7 4.16 -6.81 -19.14
C THR A 7 4.37 -6.03 -20.44
N PHE A 8 5.50 -5.37 -20.60
CA PHE A 8 5.80 -4.55 -21.78
C PHE A 8 6.00 -5.39 -23.04
N THR A 9 6.60 -6.57 -22.92
CA THR A 9 6.70 -7.52 -24.03
C THR A 9 5.32 -7.93 -24.58
N ARG A 10 4.28 -7.97 -23.73
CA ARG A 10 2.90 -8.17 -24.15
C ARG A 10 2.22 -6.91 -24.69
N GLY A 11 2.84 -5.73 -24.58
CA GLY A 11 2.28 -4.45 -25.00
C GLY A 11 1.34 -3.82 -23.97
N GLY A 12 1.30 -4.31 -22.74
CA GLY A 12 0.37 -3.83 -21.71
C GLY A 12 0.97 -2.83 -20.73
N ASN A 13 0.12 -2.29 -19.86
CA ASN A 13 0.50 -1.41 -18.77
C ASN A 13 0.75 -2.18 -17.49
N LEU A 14 1.72 -1.72 -16.68
CA LEU A 14 1.90 -2.16 -15.32
C LEU A 14 1.22 -1.16 -14.37
N VAL A 15 0.15 -1.59 -13.71
CA VAL A 15 -0.60 -0.77 -12.74
C VAL A 15 -0.22 -1.20 -11.34
N ILE A 16 0.23 -0.25 -10.51
CA ILE A 16 0.71 -0.48 -9.13
C ILE A 16 -0.18 0.30 -8.17
N PRO A 17 -1.13 -0.36 -7.49
CA PRO A 17 -1.84 0.25 -6.37
C PRO A 17 -0.87 0.49 -5.21
N ALA A 18 -0.71 1.74 -4.78
CA ALA A 18 0.21 2.10 -3.71
C ALA A 18 -0.37 3.16 -2.79
N PHE A 19 0.03 3.14 -1.52
CA PHE A 19 -0.26 4.26 -0.61
C PHE A 19 0.52 5.49 -1.06
N SER A 20 -0.10 6.66 -0.90
CA SER A 20 0.49 7.94 -1.31
C SER A 20 1.79 8.26 -0.57
N VAL A 21 1.89 7.86 0.70
CA VAL A 21 3.05 8.09 1.55
C VAL A 21 3.78 6.78 1.81
N GLY A 22 5.09 6.80 1.71
CA GLY A 22 6.00 5.68 1.95
C GLY A 22 6.08 4.75 0.74
N ARG A 23 5.05 3.95 0.48
CA ARG A 23 5.07 2.91 -0.56
C ARG A 23 5.30 3.45 -1.98
N THR A 24 4.71 4.57 -2.32
CA THR A 24 4.95 5.20 -3.63
C THR A 24 6.43 5.58 -3.77
N GLN A 25 7.02 6.24 -2.78
CA GLN A 25 8.41 6.70 -2.81
C GLN A 25 9.38 5.50 -2.85
N GLU A 26 9.10 4.45 -2.11
CA GLU A 26 9.87 3.20 -2.14
C GLU A 26 9.83 2.55 -3.54
N MET A 27 8.67 2.52 -4.19
CA MET A 27 8.56 2.03 -5.57
C MET A 27 9.35 2.90 -6.55
N LEU A 28 9.37 4.22 -6.37
CA LEU A 28 10.19 5.11 -7.18
C LEU A 28 11.69 4.80 -7.00
N TYR A 29 12.13 4.54 -5.77
CA TYR A 29 13.50 4.15 -5.49
C TYR A 29 13.91 2.88 -6.27
N PHE A 30 13.11 1.82 -6.20
CA PHE A 30 13.38 0.59 -6.94
C PHE A 30 13.33 0.79 -8.46
N ILE A 31 12.39 1.58 -8.97
CA ILE A 31 12.28 1.83 -10.42
C ILE A 31 13.46 2.69 -10.91
N ARG A 32 13.91 3.68 -10.11
CA ARG A 32 15.13 4.44 -10.41
C ARG A 32 16.30 3.45 -10.56
N ARG A 33 16.46 2.53 -9.62
CA ARG A 33 17.51 1.52 -9.66
C ARG A 33 17.43 0.66 -10.92
N ILE A 34 16.24 0.18 -11.29
CA ILE A 34 16.02 -0.56 -12.53
C ILE A 34 16.51 0.21 -13.76
N LYS A 35 16.28 1.53 -13.80
CA LYS A 35 16.70 2.38 -14.91
C LYS A 35 18.20 2.67 -14.89
N THR A 36 18.76 3.03 -13.75
CA THR A 36 20.18 3.40 -13.64
C THR A 36 21.12 2.20 -13.83
N GLU A 37 20.72 1.01 -13.39
CA GLU A 37 21.47 -0.24 -13.59
C GLU A 37 21.13 -0.94 -14.94
N ASN A 38 20.31 -0.29 -15.78
CA ASN A 38 19.88 -0.82 -17.09
C ASN A 38 19.35 -2.25 -17.02
N LEU A 39 18.52 -2.55 -16.00
CA LEU A 39 17.95 -3.90 -15.80
C LEU A 39 16.82 -4.25 -16.78
N LEU A 40 16.48 -3.31 -17.69
CA LEU A 40 15.49 -3.48 -18.76
C LEU A 40 16.04 -2.94 -20.07
N PRO A 41 17.07 -3.57 -20.65
CA PRO A 41 17.75 -3.09 -21.85
C PRO A 41 16.82 -3.04 -23.09
N GLU A 42 15.77 -3.85 -23.13
CA GLU A 42 14.77 -3.85 -24.20
C GLU A 42 13.79 -2.67 -24.11
N HIS A 43 13.67 -2.04 -22.93
CA HIS A 43 12.75 -0.94 -22.65
C HIS A 43 13.42 0.20 -21.87
N PRO A 44 14.55 0.79 -22.34
CA PRO A 44 15.35 1.72 -21.55
C PRO A 44 14.61 3.03 -21.22
N ASN A 45 13.70 3.46 -22.11
CA ASN A 45 13.03 4.76 -22.05
C ASN A 45 11.57 4.68 -21.61
N PHE A 46 11.19 3.64 -20.83
CA PHE A 46 9.81 3.54 -20.37
C PHE A 46 9.41 4.68 -19.44
N GLU A 47 8.14 5.07 -19.51
CA GLU A 47 7.57 6.11 -18.66
C GLU A 47 6.91 5.52 -17.42
N VAL A 48 6.98 6.28 -16.33
CA VAL A 48 6.37 5.97 -15.03
C VAL A 48 5.51 7.15 -14.63
N TYR A 49 4.26 6.91 -14.34
CA TYR A 49 3.31 7.93 -13.91
C TYR A 49 2.98 7.78 -12.44
N ILE A 50 3.11 8.88 -11.67
CA ILE A 50 2.47 9.03 -10.37
C ILE A 50 1.14 9.73 -10.62
N ASP A 51 0.05 8.99 -10.47
CA ASP A 51 -1.30 9.55 -10.61
C ASP A 51 -2.03 9.57 -9.27
N SER A 52 -1.57 10.44 -8.41
CA SER A 52 -2.14 10.76 -7.10
C SER A 52 -1.62 12.10 -6.64
N PRO A 53 -2.44 13.17 -6.55
CA PRO A 53 -2.00 14.48 -6.06
C PRO A 53 -1.32 14.39 -4.69
N LEU A 54 -1.91 13.63 -3.77
CA LEU A 54 -1.32 13.42 -2.43
C LEU A 54 0.05 12.72 -2.49
N ALA A 55 0.25 11.78 -3.41
CA ALA A 55 1.55 11.13 -3.57
C ALA A 55 2.60 12.08 -4.14
N VAL A 56 2.21 13.00 -5.01
CA VAL A 56 3.10 14.05 -5.53
C VAL A 56 3.53 14.97 -4.39
N GLU A 57 2.59 15.47 -3.58
CA GLU A 57 2.91 16.32 -2.42
C GLU A 57 3.78 15.59 -1.41
N ALA A 58 3.45 14.35 -1.07
CA ALA A 58 4.29 13.53 -0.19
C ALA A 58 5.71 13.40 -0.74
N THR A 59 5.88 13.19 -2.05
CA THR A 59 7.20 13.07 -2.68
C THR A 59 7.98 14.38 -2.61
N ASN A 60 7.31 15.53 -2.69
CA ASN A 60 7.94 16.85 -2.48
C ASN A 60 8.44 16.98 -1.04
N VAL A 61 7.61 16.59 -0.04
CA VAL A 61 8.04 16.58 1.39
C VAL A 61 9.26 15.71 1.60
N PHE A 62 9.32 14.51 1.01
CA PHE A 62 10.52 13.66 1.05
C PHE A 62 11.74 14.39 0.49
N HIS A 63 11.55 15.13 -0.61
CA HIS A 63 12.65 15.87 -1.25
C HIS A 63 13.12 17.07 -0.42
N GLU A 64 12.25 17.73 0.28
CA GLU A 64 12.57 18.88 1.14
C GLU A 64 13.31 18.48 2.42
N ASN A 65 13.17 17.21 2.86
CA ASN A 65 13.73 16.70 4.11
C ASN A 65 14.86 15.64 3.89
N ILE A 66 15.54 15.72 2.77
CA ILE A 66 16.63 14.78 2.41
C ILE A 66 17.71 14.72 3.48
N SER A 67 18.20 15.88 3.93
CA SER A 67 19.34 15.97 4.88
C SER A 67 19.05 15.31 6.23
N ASP A 68 17.80 15.29 6.65
CA ASP A 68 17.41 14.90 8.01
C ASP A 68 16.81 13.50 8.08
N CYS A 69 16.31 12.99 6.94
CA CYS A 69 15.47 11.80 6.93
C CYS A 69 15.97 10.67 6.02
N PHE A 70 16.95 10.93 5.13
CA PHE A 70 17.47 9.90 4.26
C PHE A 70 18.63 9.16 4.94
N ASP A 71 18.69 7.85 4.71
CA ASP A 71 19.75 6.98 5.22
C ASP A 71 21.07 7.16 4.47
N GLU A 72 22.11 6.48 4.94
CA GLU A 72 23.45 6.59 4.37
C GLU A 72 23.48 6.18 2.89
N GLU A 73 22.75 5.11 2.50
CA GLU A 73 22.69 4.64 1.12
C GLU A 73 22.09 5.71 0.18
N ALA A 74 20.99 6.32 0.58
CA ALA A 74 20.37 7.39 -0.19
C ALA A 74 21.22 8.65 -0.24
N MET A 75 21.94 8.97 0.84
CA MET A 75 22.89 10.13 0.87
C MET A 75 24.10 9.90 -0.01
N GLU A 76 24.61 8.67 -0.14
CA GLU A 76 25.68 8.33 -1.09
C GLU A 76 25.24 8.57 -2.54
N LEU A 77 23.99 8.18 -2.90
CA LEU A 77 23.43 8.46 -4.21
C LEU A 77 23.37 9.96 -4.51
N ILE A 78 22.91 10.76 -3.54
CA ILE A 78 22.82 12.21 -3.68
C ILE A 78 24.20 12.83 -3.86
N SER A 79 25.19 12.37 -3.10
CA SER A 79 26.58 12.82 -3.20
C SER A 79 27.18 12.49 -4.59
N ALA A 80 26.72 11.40 -5.22
CA ALA A 80 27.05 11.03 -6.59
C ALA A 80 26.22 11.78 -7.65
N GLY A 81 25.38 12.74 -7.25
CA GLY A 81 24.52 13.51 -8.16
C GLY A 81 23.27 12.75 -8.64
N ILE A 82 22.92 11.65 -7.99
CA ILE A 82 21.77 10.81 -8.34
C ILE A 82 20.63 11.09 -7.35
N ASN A 83 19.47 11.52 -7.85
CA ASN A 83 18.30 11.64 -6.99
C ASN A 83 17.68 10.24 -6.75
N PRO A 84 17.48 9.82 -5.47
CA PRO A 84 17.00 8.47 -5.15
C PRO A 84 15.61 8.12 -5.66
N ILE A 85 14.72 9.11 -5.80
CA ILE A 85 13.31 8.92 -6.14
C ILE A 85 12.86 9.69 -7.39
N LYS A 86 13.81 10.34 -8.10
CA LYS A 86 13.53 11.06 -9.35
C LYS A 86 14.46 10.58 -10.44
N PHE A 87 13.93 10.33 -11.63
CA PHE A 87 14.67 9.76 -12.75
C PHE A 87 14.05 10.18 -14.10
N PRO A 88 14.79 10.08 -15.21
CA PRO A 88 14.24 10.35 -16.53
C PRO A 88 13.06 9.45 -16.88
N GLY A 89 11.99 10.05 -17.40
CA GLY A 89 10.74 9.36 -17.72
C GLY A 89 9.74 9.24 -16.56
N LEU A 90 10.06 9.77 -15.37
CA LEU A 90 9.06 9.98 -14.33
C LEU A 90 8.15 11.16 -14.71
N ARG A 91 6.84 10.91 -14.67
CA ARG A 91 5.78 11.86 -14.95
C ARG A 91 4.83 11.94 -13.76
N VAL A 92 4.26 13.11 -13.53
CA VAL A 92 3.23 13.31 -12.51
C VAL A 92 1.94 13.78 -13.18
N ALA A 93 0.80 13.28 -12.72
CA ALA A 93 -0.51 13.76 -13.14
C ALA A 93 -1.22 14.38 -11.93
N VAL A 94 -1.41 15.69 -11.96
CA VAL A 94 -2.06 16.44 -10.89
C VAL A 94 -3.54 16.65 -11.22
N SER A 95 -3.85 17.08 -12.43
CA SER A 95 -5.22 17.32 -12.87
C SER A 95 -5.96 16.03 -13.24
N SER A 96 -7.30 16.10 -13.25
CA SER A 96 -8.14 14.97 -13.68
C SER A 96 -8.01 14.69 -15.19
N ASP A 97 -7.70 15.69 -15.97
CA ASP A 97 -7.56 15.50 -17.42
C ASP A 97 -6.23 14.85 -17.78
N GLU A 98 -5.14 15.20 -17.11
CA GLU A 98 -3.87 14.47 -17.22
C GLU A 98 -4.04 12.99 -16.84
N SER A 99 -4.76 12.71 -15.74
CA SER A 99 -5.07 11.35 -15.30
C SER A 99 -5.84 10.55 -16.37
N LYS A 100 -6.82 11.16 -17.01
CA LYS A 100 -7.56 10.52 -18.12
C LYS A 100 -6.64 10.20 -19.29
N MET A 101 -5.76 11.14 -19.68
CA MET A 101 -4.85 10.97 -20.82
C MET A 101 -3.90 9.78 -20.65
N ILE A 102 -3.50 9.43 -19.44
CA ILE A 102 -2.70 8.23 -19.16
C ILE A 102 -3.38 6.96 -19.70
N ASN A 103 -4.70 6.85 -19.55
CA ASN A 103 -5.47 5.68 -19.99
C ASN A 103 -5.72 5.66 -21.51
N PHE A 104 -5.67 6.79 -22.20
CA PHE A 104 -5.83 6.87 -23.66
C PHE A 104 -4.51 6.65 -24.42
N ASP A 105 -3.37 6.88 -23.78
CA ASP A 105 -2.07 6.60 -24.39
C ASP A 105 -1.81 5.10 -24.43
N LYS A 106 -1.59 4.57 -25.64
CA LYS A 106 -1.42 3.12 -25.90
C LYS A 106 -0.02 2.60 -25.63
N LYS A 107 0.96 3.46 -25.41
CA LYS A 107 2.34 3.04 -25.11
C LYS A 107 2.38 2.31 -23.76
N PRO A 108 3.08 1.18 -23.66
CA PRO A 108 3.31 0.51 -22.38
C PRO A 108 3.97 1.45 -21.36
N LYS A 109 3.44 1.49 -20.15
CA LYS A 109 3.92 2.36 -19.08
C LYS A 109 3.67 1.76 -17.70
N VAL A 110 4.38 2.27 -16.70
CA VAL A 110 4.10 1.99 -15.29
C VAL A 110 3.18 3.09 -14.75
N ILE A 111 2.12 2.72 -14.05
CA ILE A 111 1.17 3.63 -13.41
C ILE A 111 1.13 3.33 -11.93
N ILE A 112 1.58 4.26 -11.09
CA ILE A 112 1.50 4.19 -9.63
C ILE A 112 0.39 5.12 -9.17
N SER A 113 -0.62 4.58 -8.48
CA SER A 113 -1.78 5.37 -8.08
C SER A 113 -2.36 4.90 -6.73
N ALA A 114 -2.89 5.83 -5.95
CA ALA A 114 -3.59 5.54 -4.70
C ALA A 114 -5.09 5.23 -4.96
N SER A 115 -5.69 4.42 -4.12
CA SER A 115 -5.23 3.83 -2.86
C SER A 115 -4.60 2.44 -3.06
N GLY A 116 -3.75 2.04 -2.11
CA GLY A 116 -3.06 0.75 -2.15
C GLY A 116 -3.97 -0.48 -2.06
N MET A 117 -5.19 -0.35 -1.53
CA MET A 117 -6.18 -1.43 -1.43
C MET A 117 -7.30 -1.35 -2.49
N CYS A 118 -7.18 -0.43 -3.44
CA CYS A 118 -8.10 -0.22 -4.57
C CYS A 118 -9.53 0.23 -4.19
N GLU A 119 -9.77 0.66 -2.94
CA GLU A 119 -11.12 1.04 -2.47
C GLU A 119 -11.53 2.46 -2.88
N ALA A 120 -10.57 3.36 -3.07
CA ALA A 120 -10.79 4.75 -3.40
C ALA A 120 -9.71 5.29 -4.35
N GLY A 121 -9.87 6.52 -4.80
CA GLY A 121 -8.85 7.24 -5.57
C GLY A 121 -8.81 6.88 -7.05
N ARG A 122 -7.83 7.47 -7.73
CA ARG A 122 -7.65 7.37 -9.19
C ARG A 122 -7.27 5.96 -9.65
N ILE A 123 -6.70 5.14 -8.78
CA ILE A 123 -6.39 3.73 -9.07
C ILE A 123 -7.60 2.98 -9.61
N ARG A 124 -8.81 3.27 -9.14
CA ARG A 124 -10.03 2.60 -9.60
C ARG A 124 -10.32 2.88 -11.08
N HIS A 125 -9.99 4.07 -11.57
CA HIS A 125 -10.10 4.40 -12.99
C HIS A 125 -9.07 3.62 -13.81
N HIS A 126 -7.82 3.56 -13.35
CA HIS A 126 -6.78 2.77 -14.02
C HIS A 126 -7.13 1.28 -14.04
N LEU A 127 -7.67 0.74 -12.94
CA LEU A 127 -8.15 -0.65 -12.90
C LEU A 127 -9.30 -0.87 -13.90
N LYS A 128 -10.27 0.04 -13.99
CA LYS A 128 -11.35 -0.05 -14.98
C LYS A 128 -10.81 -0.17 -16.41
N HIS A 129 -9.76 0.57 -16.75
CA HIS A 129 -9.16 0.59 -18.09
C HIS A 129 -8.17 -0.56 -18.35
N ASN A 130 -7.64 -1.22 -17.33
CA ASN A 130 -6.59 -2.22 -17.49
C ASN A 130 -6.98 -3.64 -17.10
N LEU A 131 -7.97 -3.87 -16.20
CA LEU A 131 -8.31 -5.22 -15.72
C LEU A 131 -8.82 -6.15 -16.84
N TRP A 132 -9.55 -5.65 -17.80
CA TRP A 132 -10.08 -6.45 -18.91
C TRP A 132 -9.02 -6.75 -19.99
N ARG A 133 -7.86 -6.12 -19.95
CA ARG A 133 -6.76 -6.27 -20.90
C ARG A 133 -5.84 -7.40 -20.47
N SER A 134 -5.72 -8.44 -21.27
CA SER A 134 -4.85 -9.59 -21.01
C SER A 134 -3.35 -9.28 -21.13
N ASP A 135 -2.98 -8.19 -21.80
CA ASP A 135 -1.62 -7.70 -21.91
C ASP A 135 -1.13 -6.96 -20.66
N SER A 136 -2.06 -6.38 -19.88
CA SER A 136 -1.75 -5.57 -18.72
C SER A 136 -1.48 -6.42 -17.47
N THR A 137 -0.81 -5.82 -16.48
CA THR A 137 -0.54 -6.42 -15.17
C THR A 137 -0.93 -5.46 -14.05
N VAL A 138 -1.56 -5.97 -13.01
CA VAL A 138 -1.72 -5.27 -11.72
C VAL A 138 -0.73 -5.88 -10.74
N LEU A 139 0.17 -5.06 -10.19
CA LEU A 139 1.22 -5.47 -9.25
C LEU A 139 0.89 -4.93 -7.86
N PHE A 140 0.50 -5.82 -6.96
CA PHE A 140 0.34 -5.49 -5.55
C PHE A 140 1.69 -5.50 -4.84
N VAL A 141 1.94 -4.43 -4.10
CA VAL A 141 3.19 -4.13 -3.40
C VAL A 141 2.99 -3.93 -1.90
N GLY A 142 1.89 -4.43 -1.37
CA GLY A 142 1.52 -4.32 0.03
C GLY A 142 0.36 -5.25 0.39
N TYR A 143 0.15 -5.41 1.70
CA TYR A 143 -0.91 -6.25 2.23
C TYR A 143 -2.29 -5.78 1.76
N GLN A 144 -3.17 -6.73 1.49
CA GLN A 144 -4.56 -6.47 1.10
C GLN A 144 -5.51 -7.02 2.16
N VAL A 145 -6.30 -6.14 2.76
CA VAL A 145 -7.25 -6.49 3.83
C VAL A 145 -8.45 -7.26 3.25
N PRO A 146 -8.90 -8.35 3.88
CA PRO A 146 -10.13 -9.05 3.51
C PRO A 146 -11.32 -8.11 3.33
N GLY A 147 -12.09 -8.31 2.27
CA GLY A 147 -13.24 -7.48 1.92
C GLY A 147 -12.90 -6.25 1.07
N THR A 148 -11.63 -6.02 0.70
CA THR A 148 -11.23 -4.98 -0.24
C THR A 148 -11.19 -5.50 -1.68
N LEU A 149 -11.26 -4.59 -2.66
CA LEU A 149 -11.10 -4.92 -4.07
C LEU A 149 -9.72 -5.55 -4.36
N GLY A 150 -8.66 -5.01 -3.75
CA GLY A 150 -7.31 -5.54 -3.90
C GLY A 150 -7.22 -6.98 -3.39
N TYR A 151 -7.83 -7.30 -2.26
CA TYR A 151 -7.92 -8.66 -1.74
C TYR A 151 -8.66 -9.59 -2.69
N ALA A 152 -9.81 -9.16 -3.23
CA ALA A 152 -10.58 -9.96 -4.18
C ALA A 152 -9.77 -10.28 -5.45
N LEU A 153 -9.03 -9.31 -5.98
CA LEU A 153 -8.16 -9.48 -7.14
C LEU A 153 -7.02 -10.47 -6.86
N LEU A 154 -6.33 -10.35 -5.72
CA LEU A 154 -5.27 -11.28 -5.31
C LEU A 154 -5.77 -12.70 -5.12
N ASN A 155 -7.02 -12.87 -4.68
CA ASN A 155 -7.64 -14.18 -4.50
C ASN A 155 -8.35 -14.70 -5.76
N GLY A 156 -8.03 -14.15 -6.93
CA GLY A 156 -8.41 -14.69 -8.23
C GLY A 156 -9.82 -14.37 -8.68
N ALA A 157 -10.41 -13.26 -8.22
CA ALA A 157 -11.70 -12.79 -8.72
C ALA A 157 -11.66 -12.67 -10.25
N LYS A 158 -12.62 -13.31 -10.93
CA LYS A 158 -12.74 -13.29 -12.39
C LYS A 158 -13.50 -12.08 -12.91
N LYS A 159 -14.30 -11.46 -12.04
CA LYS A 159 -15.10 -10.28 -12.32
C LYS A 159 -15.14 -9.41 -11.08
N VAL A 160 -15.11 -8.11 -11.26
CA VAL A 160 -15.22 -7.11 -10.18
C VAL A 160 -16.15 -5.99 -10.59
N LYS A 161 -16.74 -5.28 -9.61
CA LYS A 161 -17.62 -4.15 -9.89
C LYS A 161 -16.89 -2.84 -9.65
N LEU A 162 -16.75 -2.03 -10.69
CA LEU A 162 -16.14 -0.69 -10.65
C LEU A 162 -17.10 0.34 -11.24
N PHE A 163 -17.41 1.39 -10.48
CA PHE A 163 -18.32 2.47 -10.89
C PHE A 163 -19.70 1.97 -11.39
N GLY A 164 -20.21 0.89 -10.78
CA GLY A 164 -21.47 0.30 -11.14
C GLY A 164 -21.41 -0.70 -12.31
N GLU A 165 -20.30 -0.79 -13.04
CA GLU A 165 -20.09 -1.71 -14.14
C GLU A 165 -19.36 -2.98 -13.72
N GLU A 166 -19.72 -4.13 -14.29
CA GLU A 166 -19.00 -5.39 -14.12
C GLU A 166 -17.81 -5.44 -15.08
N ILE A 167 -16.61 -5.62 -14.57
CA ILE A 167 -15.36 -5.69 -15.33
C ILE A 167 -14.77 -7.09 -15.21
N GLU A 168 -14.51 -7.74 -16.32
CA GLU A 168 -13.77 -9.00 -16.36
C GLU A 168 -12.30 -8.78 -15.97
N VAL A 169 -11.74 -9.70 -15.21
CA VAL A 169 -10.32 -9.69 -14.81
C VAL A 169 -9.55 -10.64 -15.73
N ARG A 170 -8.93 -10.07 -16.76
CA ARG A 170 -8.07 -10.76 -17.73
C ARG A 170 -6.59 -10.38 -17.54
N ALA A 171 -6.33 -9.23 -16.91
CA ALA A 171 -4.98 -8.79 -16.59
C ALA A 171 -4.28 -9.80 -15.65
N SER A 172 -2.96 -9.88 -15.79
CA SER A 172 -2.16 -10.63 -14.82
C SER A 172 -2.18 -9.95 -13.46
N ILE A 173 -2.50 -10.71 -12.41
CA ILE A 173 -2.46 -10.20 -11.03
C ILE A 173 -1.22 -10.79 -10.37
N VAL A 174 -0.32 -9.92 -9.91
CA VAL A 174 0.96 -10.30 -9.32
C VAL A 174 1.07 -9.69 -7.93
N ASN A 175 1.53 -10.47 -6.96
CA ASN A 175 1.92 -9.99 -5.65
C ASN A 175 3.44 -9.99 -5.55
N LEU A 176 4.03 -8.88 -5.11
CA LEU A 176 5.46 -8.77 -4.86
C LEU A 176 5.72 -8.95 -3.36
N PRO A 177 6.21 -10.10 -2.93
CA PRO A 177 6.53 -10.33 -1.52
C PRO A 177 7.82 -9.61 -1.11
N GLY A 178 8.01 -9.40 0.19
CA GLY A 178 9.29 -9.00 0.77
C GLY A 178 9.59 -7.50 0.77
N ILE A 179 8.64 -6.64 0.39
CA ILE A 179 8.78 -5.19 0.50
C ILE A 179 7.89 -4.59 1.61
N SER A 180 7.47 -5.42 2.59
CA SER A 180 6.72 -4.92 3.75
C SER A 180 7.67 -4.22 4.72
N GLY A 181 7.33 -2.99 5.11
CA GLY A 181 8.00 -2.30 6.22
C GLY A 181 7.49 -2.74 7.60
N HIS A 182 6.52 -3.65 7.64
CA HIS A 182 6.00 -4.22 8.89
C HIS A 182 6.84 -5.41 9.33
N ALA A 183 7.12 -5.48 10.63
CA ALA A 183 7.78 -6.62 11.23
C ALA A 183 6.91 -7.89 11.08
N ASP A 184 7.55 -9.00 10.77
CA ASP A 184 6.93 -10.32 10.81
C ASP A 184 6.91 -10.91 12.23
N LYS A 185 6.34 -12.11 12.41
CA LYS A 185 6.26 -12.79 13.69
C LYS A 185 7.64 -12.91 14.35
N ASN A 186 8.68 -13.26 13.61
CA ASN A 186 10.02 -13.50 14.16
C ASN A 186 10.66 -12.19 14.61
N GLN A 187 10.54 -11.14 13.80
CA GLN A 187 11.04 -9.80 14.14
C GLN A 187 10.31 -9.22 15.35
N LEU A 188 8.99 -9.40 15.46
CA LEU A 188 8.23 -8.99 16.65
C LEU A 188 8.64 -9.79 17.90
N THR A 189 8.91 -11.09 17.74
CA THR A 189 9.40 -11.93 18.85
C THR A 189 10.78 -11.49 19.31
N GLU A 190 11.69 -11.23 18.37
CA GLU A 190 13.03 -10.72 18.67
C GLU A 190 12.98 -9.35 19.39
N TRP A 191 12.13 -8.44 18.87
CA TRP A 191 11.93 -7.13 19.49
C TRP A 191 11.41 -7.22 20.92
N LEU A 192 10.40 -8.10 21.18
CA LEU A 192 9.91 -8.34 22.54
C LEU A 192 10.98 -8.93 23.45
N GLY A 193 11.79 -9.87 22.93
CA GLY A 193 12.89 -10.48 23.68
C GLY A 193 14.02 -9.53 24.03
N ALA A 194 14.18 -8.42 23.28
CA ALA A 194 15.18 -7.39 23.55
C ALA A 194 14.77 -6.43 24.70
N ILE A 195 13.53 -6.48 25.18
CA ILE A 195 13.05 -5.64 26.28
C ILE A 195 13.71 -6.13 27.57
N LYS A 196 14.54 -5.27 28.19
CA LYS A 196 15.32 -5.63 29.39
C LYS A 196 14.47 -5.93 30.64
N ASN A 197 13.41 -5.15 30.84
CA ASN A 197 12.50 -5.32 31.95
C ASN A 197 11.28 -6.10 31.50
N LYS A 198 10.99 -7.22 32.15
CA LYS A 198 9.80 -8.02 31.82
C LYS A 198 8.53 -7.15 31.90
N PRO A 199 7.76 -7.02 30.80
CA PRO A 199 6.48 -6.34 30.86
C PRO A 199 5.47 -7.13 31.70
N GLU A 200 4.62 -6.46 32.45
CA GLU A 200 3.57 -7.10 33.23
C GLU A 200 2.44 -7.57 32.31
N HIS A 201 2.09 -6.73 31.30
CA HIS A 201 1.13 -7.06 30.26
C HIS A 201 1.66 -6.76 28.87
N VAL A 202 1.23 -7.57 27.89
CA VAL A 202 1.47 -7.35 26.46
C VAL A 202 0.14 -7.35 25.73
N PHE A 203 -0.26 -6.21 25.15
CA PHE A 203 -1.47 -6.06 24.39
C PHE A 203 -1.18 -6.19 22.90
N ILE A 204 -1.75 -7.21 22.24
CA ILE A 204 -1.61 -7.44 20.81
C ILE A 204 -2.77 -6.73 20.11
N VAL A 205 -2.47 -5.66 19.39
CA VAL A 205 -3.45 -4.80 18.71
C VAL A 205 -3.18 -4.74 17.21
N HIS A 206 -4.16 -4.27 16.42
CA HIS A 206 -4.05 -4.10 14.97
C HIS A 206 -3.78 -5.39 14.18
N GLY A 207 -4.49 -6.46 14.48
CA GLY A 207 -4.45 -7.71 13.74
C GLY A 207 -5.85 -8.26 13.45
N GLU A 208 -5.92 -9.23 12.55
CA GLU A 208 -7.10 -10.10 12.47
C GLU A 208 -7.22 -10.91 13.75
N GLU A 209 -8.43 -11.18 14.21
CA GLU A 209 -8.71 -11.83 15.48
C GLU A 209 -7.84 -13.08 15.70
N SER A 210 -7.89 -14.03 14.76
CA SER A 210 -7.15 -15.29 14.88
C SER A 210 -5.62 -15.08 14.88
N THR A 211 -5.12 -14.09 14.15
CA THR A 211 -3.69 -13.76 14.09
C THR A 211 -3.22 -13.12 15.39
N ALA A 212 -4.01 -12.19 15.93
CA ALA A 212 -3.70 -11.50 17.17
C ALA A 212 -3.72 -12.48 18.36
N GLU A 213 -4.74 -13.35 18.46
CA GLU A 213 -4.84 -14.39 19.48
C GLU A 213 -3.67 -15.40 19.37
N SER A 214 -3.36 -15.86 18.16
CA SER A 214 -2.24 -16.78 17.93
C SER A 214 -0.90 -16.16 18.34
N PHE A 215 -0.71 -14.87 18.11
CA PHE A 215 0.52 -14.19 18.51
C PHE A 215 0.57 -13.95 20.03
N ALA A 216 -0.56 -13.62 20.68
CA ALA A 216 -0.64 -13.52 22.14
C ALA A 216 -0.26 -14.86 22.82
N ASN A 217 -0.80 -15.97 22.32
CA ASN A 217 -0.44 -17.31 22.81
C ASN A 217 1.06 -17.60 22.61
N HIS A 218 1.62 -17.26 21.44
CA HIS A 218 3.03 -17.43 21.15
C HIS A 218 3.92 -16.63 22.13
N VAL A 219 3.56 -15.38 22.43
CA VAL A 219 4.27 -14.54 23.39
C VAL A 219 4.23 -15.15 24.79
N HIS A 220 3.07 -15.66 25.20
CA HIS A 220 2.91 -16.36 26.47
C HIS A 220 3.81 -17.61 26.54
N GLU A 221 3.76 -18.47 25.53
CA GLU A 221 4.54 -19.72 25.47
C GLU A 221 6.07 -19.45 25.42
N THR A 222 6.49 -18.41 24.68
CA THR A 222 7.92 -18.12 24.46
C THR A 222 8.57 -17.40 25.65
N PHE A 223 7.86 -16.45 26.27
CA PHE A 223 8.44 -15.56 27.29
C PHE A 223 7.77 -15.69 28.65
N GLY A 224 6.66 -16.38 28.78
CA GLY A 224 5.84 -16.42 29.99
C GLY A 224 5.23 -15.05 30.33
N TYR A 225 5.05 -14.15 29.36
CA TYR A 225 4.40 -12.87 29.57
C TYR A 225 2.89 -13.04 29.58
N ASP A 226 2.19 -12.19 30.34
CA ASP A 226 0.75 -12.08 30.27
C ASP A 226 0.37 -11.28 29.01
N ALA A 227 0.03 -12.01 27.94
CA ALA A 227 -0.26 -11.46 26.63
C ALA A 227 -1.71 -11.66 26.26
N VAL A 228 -2.38 -10.61 25.79
CA VAL A 228 -3.79 -10.63 25.41
C VAL A 228 -4.04 -9.93 24.09
N ALA A 229 -5.00 -10.39 23.33
CA ALA A 229 -5.54 -9.71 22.15
C ALA A 229 -6.89 -9.07 22.55
N PRO A 230 -6.92 -7.77 22.90
CA PRO A 230 -8.14 -7.15 23.42
C PRO A 230 -9.18 -6.94 22.30
N TYR A 231 -10.44 -7.14 22.64
CA TYR A 231 -11.56 -6.83 21.78
C TYR A 231 -12.00 -5.36 21.89
N SER A 232 -12.73 -4.89 20.88
CA SER A 232 -13.29 -3.53 20.91
C SER A 232 -14.19 -3.33 22.12
N GLY A 233 -13.86 -2.35 22.97
CA GLY A 233 -14.55 -2.06 24.21
C GLY A 233 -13.99 -2.78 25.46
N ASP A 234 -13.01 -3.66 25.29
CA ASP A 234 -12.23 -4.13 26.46
C ASP A 234 -11.51 -2.95 27.11
N ALA A 235 -11.57 -2.88 28.43
CA ALA A 235 -10.86 -1.88 29.21
C ALA A 235 -10.02 -2.55 30.30
N TYR A 236 -8.80 -2.03 30.48
CA TYR A 236 -7.84 -2.52 31.47
C TYR A 236 -7.35 -1.36 32.34
N ASP A 237 -7.27 -1.58 33.65
CA ASP A 237 -6.57 -0.69 34.57
C ASP A 237 -5.08 -1.07 34.56
N LEU A 238 -4.26 -0.18 34.00
CA LEU A 238 -2.82 -0.40 33.86
C LEU A 238 -2.02 -0.27 35.18
N ILE A 239 -2.67 0.19 36.26
CA ILE A 239 -2.05 0.26 37.57
C ILE A 239 -2.25 -1.06 38.32
N THR A 240 -3.49 -1.56 38.29
CA THR A 240 -3.84 -2.81 38.96
C THR A 240 -3.67 -4.05 38.10
N ASN A 241 -3.39 -3.86 36.81
CA ASN A 241 -3.29 -4.90 35.77
C ASN A 241 -4.57 -5.76 35.66
N GLN A 242 -5.73 -5.19 35.94
CA GLN A 242 -7.00 -5.88 35.88
C GLN A 242 -7.86 -5.45 34.70
N LYS A 243 -8.52 -6.41 34.09
CA LYS A 243 -9.57 -6.11 33.13
C LYS A 243 -10.79 -5.57 33.89
N VAL A 244 -11.21 -4.34 33.57
CA VAL A 244 -12.31 -3.63 34.26
C VAL A 244 -13.60 -3.61 33.45
N ALA A 245 -13.55 -3.92 32.14
CA ALA A 245 -14.74 -4.06 31.31
C ALA A 245 -14.50 -5.06 30.17
N ASP A 246 -15.53 -5.81 29.84
CA ASP A 246 -15.55 -6.71 28.70
C ASP A 246 -16.10 -6.01 27.46
N GLY A 247 -15.33 -6.10 26.38
CA GLY A 247 -15.72 -5.64 25.06
C GLY A 247 -16.68 -6.58 24.34
N SER A 248 -17.13 -6.17 23.19
CA SER A 248 -18.05 -6.95 22.36
C SER A 248 -17.30 -7.75 21.30
N ARG A 249 -17.49 -9.07 21.28
CA ARG A 249 -17.04 -9.95 20.19
C ARG A 249 -17.93 -9.87 18.94
N LYS A 250 -18.94 -9.02 18.92
CA LYS A 250 -19.77 -8.82 17.72
C LYS A 250 -18.98 -8.05 16.71
N LEU A 251 -18.73 -8.66 15.53
CA LEU A 251 -18.27 -7.95 14.37
C LEU A 251 -19.20 -6.77 14.10
N VAL A 252 -18.63 -5.56 14.12
CA VAL A 252 -19.37 -4.38 13.67
C VAL A 252 -19.59 -4.58 12.17
N GLU A 253 -20.84 -4.85 11.77
CA GLU A 253 -21.18 -4.88 10.35
C GLU A 253 -20.70 -3.56 9.72
N LYS A 254 -19.77 -3.65 8.78
CA LYS A 254 -19.40 -2.49 7.97
C LYS A 254 -20.68 -2.01 7.29
N LYS A 255 -21.28 -0.92 7.75
CA LYS A 255 -22.32 -0.25 6.99
C LYS A 255 -21.74 -0.04 5.61
N ALA A 256 -22.38 -0.71 4.62
CA ALA A 256 -21.95 -0.59 3.23
C ALA A 256 -21.69 0.88 2.93
N ALA A 257 -20.57 1.19 2.29
CA ALA A 257 -20.06 2.55 2.05
C ALA A 257 -20.96 3.37 1.08
N TYR A 258 -22.28 3.20 1.16
CA TYR A 258 -23.28 3.92 0.36
C TYR A 258 -23.56 5.36 0.85
N GLY A 259 -22.83 5.84 1.86
CA GLY A 259 -23.05 7.17 2.46
C GLY A 259 -21.86 8.12 2.42
N MET A 260 -20.69 7.76 1.90
CA MET A 260 -19.51 8.64 1.98
C MET A 260 -19.55 9.82 1.01
N ALA A 261 -20.19 9.70 -0.13
CA ALA A 261 -20.28 10.81 -1.12
C ALA A 261 -21.00 12.06 -0.59
N SER A 262 -21.96 11.91 0.36
CA SER A 262 -22.68 13.04 0.93
C SER A 262 -21.92 13.71 2.11
N ARG A 263 -21.09 12.95 2.82
CA ARG A 263 -20.34 13.46 3.98
C ARG A 263 -19.08 14.23 3.56
N GLU A 264 -18.38 13.77 2.53
CA GLU A 264 -17.22 14.48 1.99
C GLU A 264 -17.63 15.83 1.37
N LYS A 265 -18.74 15.87 0.65
CA LYS A 265 -19.29 17.10 0.11
C LYS A 265 -19.66 18.10 1.22
N THR A 266 -20.26 17.62 2.31
CA THR A 266 -20.67 18.47 3.47
C THR A 266 -19.47 19.01 4.24
N ILE A 267 -18.35 18.30 4.31
CA ILE A 267 -17.11 18.76 4.97
C ILE A 267 -16.41 19.78 4.08
N PHE A 268 -16.34 19.55 2.77
CA PHE A 268 -15.75 20.50 1.82
C PHE A 268 -16.53 21.80 1.77
N ASP A 269 -17.86 21.74 1.73
CA ASP A 269 -18.78 22.92 1.72
C ASP A 269 -18.68 23.75 3.01
N ARG A 270 -18.27 23.14 4.15
CA ARG A 270 -18.02 23.85 5.42
C ARG A 270 -16.63 24.46 5.53
N LEU A 271 -15.68 24.04 4.73
CA LEU A 271 -14.32 24.59 4.70
C LEU A 271 -14.17 25.73 3.68
N VAL A 272 -15.12 25.86 2.76
CA VAL A 272 -15.11 26.89 1.69
C VAL A 272 -16.13 28.01 1.95
N ALA A 273 -17.00 27.88 2.95
CA ALA A 273 -17.92 28.93 3.46
C ALA A 273 -17.32 29.61 4.68
#